data_489a12e5028039fac128023b94867619
#
_entry.id   489a12e5028039fac128023b94867619
#
_cell.length_a   1.000
_cell.length_b   1.000
_cell.length_c   1.000
_cell.angle_alpha   90.00
_cell.angle_beta   90.00
_cell.angle_gamma   90.00
#
_symmetry.space_group_name_H-M   'P 1'
#
loop_
_entity.id
_entity.type
_entity.pdbx_description
1 polymer ?
#
loop_
_entity_poly.entity_id
_entity_poly.type
_entity_poly.pdbx_seq_one_letter_code
_entity_poly.pdbx_strand_id
1 'polypeptide(L)'
;MSLPHGLSADTVAKIREVFSRFPEVEKAVLYGSRAKGNARPGSDIDLTLFGSGLDQSKVGQIDDALDDLLLPYRFDLSIFARITHSDLLDHIRRVGIALYEKTPVEAKR
;
A
#
# COMPACT_ATOMS: atom_id res chain seq x y z
N MET A 1 -1.43 -16.80 -11.59
CA MET A 1 -2.00 -15.72 -12.37
C MET A 1 -1.65 -14.37 -11.76
N SER A 2 -1.22 -13.43 -12.56
CA SER A 2 -0.89 -12.09 -12.08
C SER A 2 -2.12 -11.21 -12.04
N LEU A 3 -2.18 -10.34 -11.05
CA LEU A 3 -3.20 -9.31 -10.99
C LEU A 3 -2.80 -8.15 -11.92
N PRO A 4 -3.73 -7.23 -12.21
CA PRO A 4 -3.45 -6.15 -13.19
C PRO A 4 -2.20 -5.33 -12.89
N HIS A 5 -1.83 -5.20 -11.62
CA HIS A 5 -0.64 -4.44 -11.21
C HIS A 5 0.66 -5.23 -11.30
N GLY A 6 0.62 -6.43 -11.88
CA GLY A 6 1.82 -7.24 -12.07
C GLY A 6 2.29 -8.01 -10.85
N LEU A 7 1.55 -7.97 -9.75
CA LEU A 7 1.90 -8.71 -8.55
C LEU A 7 1.08 -9.99 -8.48
N SER A 8 1.70 -11.07 -8.00
CA SER A 8 0.97 -12.32 -7.86
C SER A 8 0.00 -12.25 -6.69
N ALA A 9 -1.01 -13.11 -6.70
CA ALA A 9 -1.94 -13.19 -5.59
C ALA A 9 -1.24 -13.52 -4.28
N ASP A 10 -0.22 -14.37 -4.35
CA ASP A 10 0.56 -14.74 -3.17
C ASP A 10 1.30 -13.52 -2.60
N THR A 11 1.92 -12.73 -3.46
CA THR A 11 2.62 -11.53 -3.03
C THR A 11 1.64 -10.54 -2.37
N VAL A 12 0.49 -10.34 -2.98
CA VAL A 12 -0.52 -9.44 -2.43
C VAL A 12 -1.01 -9.95 -1.06
N ALA A 13 -1.21 -11.26 -0.94
CA ALA A 13 -1.65 -11.84 0.34
C ALA A 13 -0.62 -11.59 1.44
N LYS A 14 0.67 -11.72 1.13
CA LYS A 14 1.74 -11.47 2.10
C LYS A 14 1.76 -10.01 2.54
N ILE A 15 1.59 -9.09 1.59
CA ILE A 15 1.58 -7.67 1.89
C ILE A 15 0.36 -7.34 2.78
N ARG A 16 -0.79 -7.87 2.43
CA ARG A 16 -2.01 -7.65 3.22
C ARG A 16 -1.87 -8.18 4.64
N GLU A 17 -1.20 -9.29 4.80
CA GLU A 17 -1.01 -9.88 6.10
C GLU A 17 -0.16 -8.96 6.98
N VAL A 18 0.85 -8.33 6.41
CA VAL A 18 1.65 -7.36 7.14
C VAL A 18 0.77 -6.20 7.61
N PHE A 19 0.00 -5.60 6.72
CA PHE A 19 -0.85 -4.48 7.09
C PHE A 19 -1.87 -4.86 8.16
N SER A 20 -2.36 -6.09 8.14
CA SER A 20 -3.35 -6.53 9.12
C SER A 20 -2.80 -6.56 10.54
N ARG A 21 -1.49 -6.58 10.70
CA ARG A 21 -0.85 -6.54 12.01
C ARG A 21 -0.69 -5.14 12.58
N PHE A 22 -1.01 -4.12 11.77
CA PHE A 22 -0.90 -2.72 12.19
C PHE A 22 -2.29 -2.09 12.17
N PRO A 23 -2.99 -2.08 13.30
CA PRO A 23 -4.37 -1.56 13.32
C PRO A 23 -4.48 -0.09 12.95
N GLU A 24 -3.37 0.66 12.98
CA GLU A 24 -3.37 2.05 12.56
C GLU A 24 -3.59 2.20 11.05
N VAL A 25 -3.31 1.15 10.26
CA VAL A 25 -3.52 1.22 8.83
C VAL A 25 -4.97 0.88 8.51
N GLU A 26 -5.71 1.85 8.01
CA GLU A 26 -7.10 1.64 7.62
C GLU A 26 -7.21 1.21 6.17
N LYS A 27 -6.26 1.67 5.34
CA LYS A 27 -6.29 1.37 3.92
C LYS A 27 -4.91 1.63 3.33
N ALA A 28 -4.53 0.84 2.35
CA ALA A 28 -3.30 1.05 1.59
C ALA A 28 -3.66 1.07 0.11
N VAL A 29 -3.27 2.14 -0.58
CA VAL A 29 -3.60 2.35 -1.99
C VAL A 29 -2.33 2.30 -2.81
N LEU A 30 -2.32 1.44 -3.82
CA LEU A 30 -1.23 1.33 -4.78
C LEU A 30 -1.42 2.40 -5.85
N TYR A 31 -0.33 3.09 -6.21
CA TYR A 31 -0.36 4.08 -7.26
C TYR A 31 0.93 3.97 -8.08
N GLY A 32 1.17 4.91 -8.97
CA GLY A 32 2.37 4.91 -9.78
C GLY A 32 2.26 3.95 -10.95
N SER A 33 3.40 3.51 -11.47
CA SER A 33 3.43 2.72 -12.70
C SER A 33 2.72 1.38 -12.56
N ARG A 34 2.77 0.75 -11.39
CA ARG A 34 2.08 -0.54 -11.21
C ARG A 34 0.57 -0.38 -11.28
N ALA A 35 0.03 0.69 -10.69
CA ALA A 35 -1.40 0.93 -10.76
C ALA A 35 -1.84 1.24 -12.18
N LYS A 36 -0.98 1.90 -12.95
CA LYS A 36 -1.28 2.21 -14.34
C LYS A 36 -1.12 1.01 -15.26
N GLY A 37 -0.52 -0.07 -14.80
CA GLY A 37 -0.37 -1.27 -15.60
C GLY A 37 0.85 -1.25 -16.54
N ASN A 38 1.74 -0.28 -16.38
CA ASN A 38 2.93 -0.19 -17.22
C ASN A 38 4.22 -0.37 -16.44
N ALA A 39 4.14 -1.06 -15.30
CA ALA A 39 5.33 -1.33 -14.50
C ALA A 39 6.21 -2.36 -15.19
N ARG A 40 7.52 -2.21 -15.01
CA ARG A 40 8.49 -3.19 -15.47
C ARG A 40 8.81 -4.15 -14.34
N PRO A 41 9.36 -5.33 -14.63
CA PRO A 41 9.84 -6.21 -13.57
C PRO A 41 10.79 -5.46 -12.65
N GLY A 42 10.59 -5.59 -11.36
CA GLY A 42 11.41 -4.90 -10.38
C GLY A 42 11.03 -3.47 -10.08
N SER A 43 9.97 -2.95 -10.71
CA SER A 43 9.48 -1.61 -10.37
C SER A 43 9.07 -1.54 -8.91
N ASP A 44 9.28 -0.37 -8.30
CA ASP A 44 8.90 -0.14 -6.91
C ASP A 44 7.41 -0.30 -6.71
N ILE A 45 7.04 -0.66 -5.51
CA ILE A 45 5.64 -0.72 -5.11
C ILE A 45 5.34 0.56 -4.33
N ASP A 46 4.59 1.46 -4.95
CA ASP A 46 4.25 2.76 -4.34
C ASP A 46 2.92 2.64 -3.63
N LEU A 47 2.94 2.79 -2.32
CA LEU A 47 1.73 2.68 -1.50
C LEU A 47 1.56 3.93 -0.66
N THR A 48 0.33 4.44 -0.61
CA THR A 48 0.01 5.50 0.32
C THR A 48 -0.98 4.96 1.35
N LEU A 49 -0.74 5.28 2.61
CA LEU A 49 -1.44 4.68 3.74
C LEU A 49 -2.43 5.68 4.32
N PHE A 50 -3.62 5.18 4.64
CA PHE A 50 -4.66 5.96 5.28
C PHE A 50 -4.83 5.45 6.72
N GLY A 51 -4.95 6.37 7.65
CA GLY A 51 -5.19 6.01 9.04
C GLY A 51 -4.81 7.16 9.95
N SER A 52 -5.66 7.48 10.92
CA SER A 52 -5.45 8.64 11.79
C SER A 52 -4.30 8.43 12.77
N GLY A 53 -3.95 7.19 13.08
CA GLY A 53 -2.87 6.90 14.02
C GLY A 53 -1.51 6.72 13.39
N LEU A 54 -1.37 7.00 12.08
CA LEU A 54 -0.10 6.80 11.40
C LEU A 54 0.85 7.98 11.64
N ASP A 55 2.12 7.66 11.84
CA ASP A 55 3.20 8.64 11.91
C ASP A 55 4.46 8.02 11.32
N GLN A 56 5.54 8.79 11.27
CA GLN A 56 6.78 8.31 10.66
C GLN A 56 7.34 7.07 11.36
N SER A 57 7.21 7.01 12.67
CA SER A 57 7.68 5.85 13.43
C SER A 57 6.92 4.59 13.02
N LYS A 58 5.60 4.71 12.90
CA LYS A 58 4.78 3.57 12.52
C LYS A 58 5.08 3.14 11.09
N VAL A 59 5.25 4.11 10.18
CA VAL A 59 5.60 3.80 8.80
C VAL A 59 6.93 3.06 8.73
N GLY A 60 7.91 3.45 9.55
CA GLY A 60 9.18 2.75 9.61
C GLY A 60 9.03 1.30 10.05
N GLN A 61 8.16 1.05 11.04
CA GLN A 61 7.90 -0.31 11.49
C GLN A 61 7.23 -1.15 10.40
N ILE A 62 6.31 -0.55 9.67
CA ILE A 62 5.64 -1.23 8.57
C ILE A 62 6.63 -1.55 7.46
N ASP A 63 7.48 -0.59 7.13
CA ASP A 63 8.49 -0.78 6.09
C ASP A 63 9.42 -1.92 6.45
N ASP A 64 9.85 -2.00 7.71
CA ASP A 64 10.69 -3.08 8.18
C ASP A 64 9.97 -4.44 8.05
N ALA A 65 8.70 -4.48 8.40
CA ALA A 65 7.94 -5.71 8.30
C ALA A 65 7.75 -6.16 6.85
N LEU A 66 7.56 -5.21 5.94
CA LEU A 66 7.49 -5.54 4.52
C LEU A 66 8.83 -6.04 4.00
N ASP A 67 9.92 -5.43 4.46
CA ASP A 67 11.25 -5.83 4.06
C ASP A 67 11.56 -7.27 4.50
N ASP A 68 11.04 -7.66 5.66
CA ASP A 68 11.21 -9.00 6.18
C ASP A 68 10.54 -10.07 5.32
N LEU A 69 9.65 -9.69 4.42
CA LEU A 69 9.04 -10.64 3.49
C LEU A 69 10.03 -11.13 2.44
N LEU A 70 11.16 -10.44 2.28
CA LEU A 70 12.21 -10.80 1.32
C LEU A 70 11.69 -10.88 -0.11
N LEU A 71 10.76 -9.99 -0.46
CA LEU A 71 10.26 -9.90 -1.82
C LEU A 71 11.25 -9.11 -2.69
N PRO A 72 11.27 -9.36 -4.00
CA PRO A 72 12.22 -8.70 -4.89
C PRO A 72 11.74 -7.30 -5.29
N TYR A 73 11.12 -6.57 -4.37
CA TYR A 73 10.57 -5.24 -4.63
C TYR A 73 10.97 -4.29 -3.54
N ARG A 74 11.08 -3.01 -3.88
CA ARG A 74 11.18 -1.95 -2.91
C ARG A 74 9.80 -1.40 -2.66
N PHE A 75 9.56 -0.98 -1.43
CA PHE A 75 8.29 -0.35 -1.06
C PHE A 75 8.54 1.13 -0.80
N ASP A 76 7.74 1.97 -1.43
CA ASP A 76 7.76 3.40 -1.20
C ASP A 76 6.46 3.75 -0.48
N LEU A 77 6.56 3.99 0.82
CA LEU A 77 5.39 4.22 1.67
C LEU A 77 5.24 5.70 2.00
N SER A 78 4.01 6.17 1.95
CA SER A 78 3.70 7.54 2.35
C SER A 78 2.41 7.54 3.17
N ILE A 79 2.17 8.63 3.89
CA ILE A 79 0.94 8.83 4.64
C ILE A 79 0.08 9.77 3.81
N PHE A 80 -1.08 9.29 3.36
CA PHE A 80 -1.92 10.06 2.45
C PHE A 80 -2.26 11.44 3.01
N ALA A 81 -2.57 11.51 4.31
CA ALA A 81 -2.95 12.78 4.94
C ALA A 81 -1.84 13.82 4.92
N ARG A 82 -0.59 13.42 4.69
CA ARG A 82 0.54 14.32 4.66
C ARG A 82 0.97 14.71 3.26
N ILE A 83 0.33 14.16 2.24
CA ILE A 83 0.65 14.52 0.85
C ILE A 83 0.02 15.87 0.57
N THR A 84 0.84 16.82 0.13
CA THR A 84 0.37 18.17 -0.19
C THR A 84 0.45 18.48 -1.68
N HIS A 85 1.15 17.67 -2.45
CA HIS A 85 1.33 17.92 -3.87
C HIS A 85 0.05 17.57 -4.63
N SER A 86 -0.59 18.57 -5.21
CA SER A 86 -1.89 18.39 -5.83
C SER A 86 -1.89 17.43 -7.01
N ASP A 87 -0.83 17.43 -7.82
CA ASP A 87 -0.74 16.53 -8.96
C ASP A 87 -0.65 15.08 -8.50
N LEU A 88 0.06 14.82 -7.41
CA LEU A 88 0.17 13.48 -6.87
C LEU A 88 -1.17 13.03 -6.30
N LEU A 89 -1.87 13.91 -5.59
CA LEU A 89 -3.19 13.58 -5.06
C LEU A 89 -4.16 13.22 -6.19
N ASP A 90 -4.12 13.99 -7.27
CA ASP A 90 -4.97 13.73 -8.42
C ASP A 90 -4.62 12.39 -9.07
N HIS A 91 -3.33 12.11 -9.22
CA HIS A 91 -2.87 10.83 -9.77
C HIS A 91 -3.38 9.66 -8.93
N ILE A 92 -3.25 9.76 -7.61
CA ILE A 92 -3.71 8.70 -6.72
C ILE A 92 -5.21 8.47 -6.86
N ARG A 93 -5.99 9.57 -6.97
CA ARG A 93 -7.44 9.45 -7.13
C ARG A 93 -7.83 8.79 -8.44
N ARG A 94 -7.08 9.08 -9.51
CA ARG A 94 -7.42 8.55 -10.84
C ARG A 94 -6.98 7.11 -11.05
N VAL A 95 -5.81 6.73 -10.54
CA VAL A 95 -5.25 5.41 -10.86
C VAL A 95 -5.10 4.51 -9.64
N GLY A 96 -5.36 5.01 -8.45
CA GLY A 96 -5.12 4.25 -7.23
C GLY A 96 -5.94 2.97 -7.15
N ILE A 97 -5.30 1.92 -6.66
CA ILE A 97 -5.94 0.62 -6.46
C ILE A 97 -5.82 0.28 -4.99
N ALA A 98 -6.95 0.05 -4.33
CA ALA A 98 -6.90 -0.32 -2.92
C ALA A 98 -6.34 -1.74 -2.80
N LEU A 99 -5.12 -1.84 -2.29
CA LEU A 99 -4.46 -3.12 -2.10
C LEU A 99 -4.87 -3.75 -0.79
N TYR A 100 -5.21 -2.95 0.19
CA TYR A 100 -5.62 -3.40 1.51
C TYR A 100 -6.66 -2.44 2.08
N GLU A 101 -7.71 -2.99 2.65
CA GLU A 101 -8.68 -2.21 3.40
C GLU A 101 -9.00 -2.99 4.67
N LYS A 102 -8.90 -2.29 5.81
CA LYS A 102 -9.22 -2.89 7.08
C LYS A 102 -10.72 -3.19 7.12
N THR A 103 -11.05 -4.42 7.46
CA THR A 103 -12.45 -4.78 7.57
C THR A 103 -13.06 -4.08 8.78
N PRO A 104 -14.17 -3.37 8.58
CA PRO A 104 -14.82 -2.68 9.71
C PRO A 104 -15.56 -3.69 10.56
N VAL A 105 -14.83 -4.41 11.39
CA VAL A 105 -15.39 -5.46 12.24
C VAL A 105 -16.54 -4.94 13.07
N GLU A 106 -16.39 -3.75 13.54
CA GLU A 106 -17.41 -3.11 14.35
C GLU A 106 -18.68 -2.89 13.57
N ALA A 107 -18.62 -2.90 12.28
CA ALA A 107 -19.81 -2.71 11.48
C ALA A 107 -20.80 -3.85 11.62
N LYS A 108 -20.29 -4.96 12.14
CA LYS A 108 -21.24 -5.95 12.34
C LYS A 108 -21.76 -5.86 13.58
N ARG A 109 -22.12 -5.64 13.89
CA ARG A 109 -22.49 -5.64 15.07
C ARG A 109 -23.29 -5.36 15.32
#